data_4048fa9ec70318e98c1de5e72e5e618e
#
_entry.id   4048fa9ec70318e98c1de5e72e5e618e
#
_cell.length_a   1.000
_cell.length_b   1.000
_cell.length_c   1.000
_cell.angle_alpha   90.00
_cell.angle_beta   90.00
_cell.angle_gamma   90.00
#
_symmetry.space_group_name_H-M   'P 1'
#
loop_
_entity.id
_entity.type
_entity.pdbx_description
1 polymer ?
#
loop_
_entity_poly.entity_id
_entity_poly.type
_entity_poly.pdbx_seq_one_letter_code
_entity_poly.pdbx_strand_id
1 'polypeptide(L)'
;CMEKNAIAETVGKLILLAGILLGEKFNLGLTGILLATSFGAFVSFILHYLFSLKFAVIKLEWDFSLWKEVIIKFWPLAFTVILNLIYLRADTLLLSFFKSAEEVGFYGAPYKIIDVLTSLPFMFAGLILPILSAAWLEKKSENFQNVLQRSLDLMVIIALPIIIGSQFVAKETMLLAAGSEFSASSVILKILIFSLLAIFPGTIFAHAVIAIDKQKKMIPFYIFTSISSLLAYLILIPKFSYFGAAAVTIYSEITISAFSAYCVLKYSNFKFSLKKMKRALLASLIMGLFLYFSRTFWQINIGELSVIAILKFALTIIVAAGIYLVFLLILKGVKKDDLLMIIKKQKDGGGQSFGSSTGI
;
A
#
# COMPACT_ATOMS: atom_id res chain seq x y z
N CYS A 1 12.56 20.13 6.55
CA CYS A 1 11.08 20.18 6.42
C CYS A 1 10.41 18.81 6.68
N MET A 2 10.97 17.68 6.20
CA MET A 2 10.33 16.35 6.38
C MET A 2 10.15 15.94 7.85
N GLU A 3 11.14 16.22 8.70
CA GLU A 3 11.05 15.91 10.14
C GLU A 3 9.88 16.61 10.83
N LYS A 4 9.67 17.89 10.53
CA LYS A 4 8.56 18.67 11.12
C LYS A 4 7.19 18.18 10.67
N ASN A 5 7.08 17.77 9.41
CA ASN A 5 5.86 17.16 8.89
C ASN A 5 5.57 15.83 9.61
N ALA A 6 6.59 14.97 9.76
CA ALA A 6 6.46 13.71 10.50
C ALA A 6 6.07 13.94 11.97
N ILE A 7 6.63 14.96 12.64
CA ILE A 7 6.28 15.30 14.03
C ILE A 7 4.81 15.73 14.11
N ALA A 8 4.35 16.64 13.24
CA ALA A 8 2.97 17.12 13.26
C ALA A 8 1.95 15.98 13.04
N GLU A 9 2.23 15.10 12.08
CA GLU A 9 1.40 13.92 11.82
C GLU A 9 1.40 12.93 13.00
N THR A 10 2.58 12.67 13.58
CA THR A 10 2.70 11.74 14.71
C THR A 10 1.97 12.25 15.93
N VAL A 11 2.12 13.54 16.26
CA VAL A 11 1.40 14.18 17.37
C VAL A 11 -0.12 14.11 17.16
N GLY A 12 -0.60 14.42 15.95
CA GLY A 12 -2.03 14.30 15.63
C GLY A 12 -2.58 12.89 15.83
N LYS A 13 -1.81 11.85 15.43
CA LYS A 13 -2.19 10.44 15.62
C LYS A 13 -2.13 10.01 17.08
N LEU A 14 -1.17 10.50 17.86
CA LEU A 14 -1.12 10.23 19.31
C LEU A 14 -2.30 10.85 20.05
N ILE A 15 -2.71 12.07 19.68
CA ILE A 15 -3.90 12.73 20.23
C ILE A 15 -5.17 11.98 19.84
N LEU A 16 -5.29 11.53 18.60
CA LEU A 16 -6.39 10.66 18.17
C LEU A 16 -6.46 9.40 19.04
N LEU A 17 -5.33 8.70 19.23
CA LEU A 17 -5.26 7.49 20.06
C LEU A 17 -5.69 7.78 21.51
N ALA A 18 -5.13 8.83 22.11
CA ALA A 18 -5.51 9.25 23.46
C ALA A 18 -7.00 9.61 23.55
N GLY A 19 -7.52 10.32 22.54
CA GLY A 19 -8.94 10.69 22.46
C GLY A 19 -9.88 9.47 22.34
N ILE A 20 -9.48 8.44 21.59
CA ILE A 20 -10.24 7.19 21.49
C ILE A 20 -10.28 6.48 22.86
N LEU A 21 -9.13 6.34 23.52
CA LEU A 21 -9.04 5.69 24.86
C LEU A 21 -9.85 6.44 25.92
N LEU A 22 -9.85 7.78 25.89
CA LEU A 22 -10.69 8.58 26.75
C LEU A 22 -12.18 8.44 26.39
N GLY A 23 -12.51 8.42 25.10
CA GLY A 23 -13.88 8.24 24.61
C GLY A 23 -14.48 6.90 25.05
N GLU A 24 -13.68 5.83 25.05
CA GLU A 24 -14.06 4.52 25.57
C GLU A 24 -14.32 4.59 27.07
N LYS A 25 -13.41 5.19 27.86
CA LYS A 25 -13.56 5.34 29.32
C LYS A 25 -14.83 6.12 29.71
N PHE A 26 -15.25 7.10 28.93
CA PHE A 26 -16.44 7.90 29.14
C PHE A 26 -17.69 7.37 28.42
N ASN A 27 -17.61 6.18 27.80
CA ASN A 27 -18.70 5.56 27.03
C ASN A 27 -19.31 6.46 25.94
N LEU A 28 -18.48 7.30 25.29
CA LEU A 28 -18.94 8.23 24.27
C LEU A 28 -19.25 7.56 22.91
N GLY A 29 -18.96 6.29 22.75
CA GLY A 29 -19.24 5.52 21.55
C GLY A 29 -18.70 6.18 20.27
N LEU A 30 -19.50 6.16 19.21
CA LEU A 30 -19.13 6.73 17.90
C LEU A 30 -18.82 8.23 17.98
N THR A 31 -19.56 8.98 18.78
CA THR A 31 -19.35 10.43 18.95
C THR A 31 -17.97 10.73 19.52
N GLY A 32 -17.49 9.92 20.48
CA GLY A 32 -16.14 10.05 21.03
C GLY A 32 -15.05 9.83 19.97
N ILE A 33 -15.22 8.84 19.09
CA ILE A 33 -14.28 8.55 18.01
C ILE A 33 -14.26 9.70 17.00
N LEU A 34 -15.42 10.24 16.62
CA LEU A 34 -15.51 11.38 15.69
C LEU A 34 -14.88 12.64 16.25
N LEU A 35 -15.11 12.95 17.54
CA LEU A 35 -14.49 14.09 18.22
C LEU A 35 -12.97 13.91 18.32
N ALA A 36 -12.48 12.72 18.68
CA ALA A 36 -11.06 12.42 18.76
C ALA A 36 -10.36 12.57 17.39
N THR A 37 -11.02 12.08 16.32
CA THR A 37 -10.52 12.19 14.96
C THR A 37 -10.42 13.65 14.51
N SER A 38 -11.50 14.43 14.75
CA SER A 38 -11.55 15.85 14.39
C SER A 38 -10.52 16.67 15.17
N PHE A 39 -10.37 16.40 16.47
CA PHE A 39 -9.41 17.11 17.31
C PHE A 39 -7.96 16.75 16.97
N GLY A 40 -7.65 15.47 16.71
CA GLY A 40 -6.33 15.06 16.25
C GLY A 40 -5.94 15.70 14.92
N ALA A 41 -6.87 15.76 13.96
CA ALA A 41 -6.66 16.43 12.68
C ALA A 41 -6.46 17.95 12.86
N PHE A 42 -7.23 18.59 13.74
CA PHE A 42 -7.11 20.01 14.04
C PHE A 42 -5.76 20.36 14.64
N VAL A 43 -5.28 19.57 15.60
CA VAL A 43 -3.93 19.80 16.19
C VAL A 43 -2.84 19.56 15.14
N SER A 44 -2.95 18.54 14.32
CA SER A 44 -2.03 18.32 13.20
C SER A 44 -1.98 19.51 12.25
N PHE A 45 -3.15 20.06 11.88
CA PHE A 45 -3.26 21.28 11.06
C PHE A 45 -2.56 22.49 11.70
N ILE A 46 -2.81 22.74 13.00
CA ILE A 46 -2.17 23.86 13.71
C ILE A 46 -0.65 23.71 13.69
N LEU A 47 -0.13 22.51 13.97
CA LEU A 47 1.31 22.27 13.96
C LEU A 47 1.92 22.49 12.57
N HIS A 48 1.26 22.00 11.51
CA HIS A 48 1.70 22.27 10.14
C HIS A 48 1.70 23.75 9.82
N TYR A 49 0.66 24.49 10.23
CA TYR A 49 0.57 25.93 10.06
C TYR A 49 1.71 26.66 10.78
N LEU A 50 1.93 26.36 12.07
CA LEU A 50 3.01 26.99 12.85
C LEU A 50 4.39 26.65 12.30
N PHE A 51 4.60 25.43 11.82
CA PHE A 51 5.87 25.07 11.20
C PHE A 51 6.07 25.73 9.84
N SER A 52 5.01 25.97 9.09
CA SER A 52 5.09 26.65 7.77
C SER A 52 5.42 28.14 7.90
N LEU A 53 4.95 28.81 8.96
CA LEU A 53 5.26 30.23 9.21
C LEU A 53 6.75 30.52 9.34
N LYS A 54 7.57 29.51 9.70
CA LYS A 54 9.04 29.64 9.76
C LYS A 54 9.71 29.67 8.38
N PHE A 55 9.00 29.25 7.31
CA PHE A 55 9.56 29.10 5.97
C PHE A 55 8.92 30.03 4.94
N ALA A 56 7.69 30.45 5.18
CA ALA A 56 6.94 31.33 4.26
C ALA A 56 6.04 32.27 5.04
N VAL A 57 5.96 33.49 4.60
CA VAL A 57 4.96 34.47 5.07
C VAL A 57 3.66 34.12 4.33
N ILE A 58 2.68 33.59 5.05
CA ILE A 58 1.38 33.28 4.47
C ILE A 58 0.57 34.56 4.44
N LYS A 59 0.34 35.08 3.23
CA LYS A 59 -0.57 36.22 2.98
C LYS A 59 -1.76 35.71 2.17
N LEU A 60 -2.94 36.13 2.56
CA LEU A 60 -4.16 35.93 1.77
C LEU A 60 -4.20 36.98 0.68
N GLU A 61 -3.82 36.59 -0.53
CA GLU A 61 -3.89 37.45 -1.72
C GLU A 61 -4.85 36.82 -2.74
N TRP A 62 -5.72 37.66 -3.30
CA TRP A 62 -6.70 37.21 -4.28
C TRP A 62 -6.17 37.56 -5.68
N ASP A 63 -5.44 36.64 -6.31
CA ASP A 63 -4.95 36.74 -7.68
C ASP A 63 -5.65 35.76 -8.60
N PHE A 64 -6.70 36.22 -9.28
CA PHE A 64 -7.46 35.40 -10.22
C PHE A 64 -6.64 34.99 -11.46
N SER A 65 -5.62 35.77 -11.82
CA SER A 65 -4.73 35.43 -12.95
C SER A 65 -3.86 34.20 -12.61
N LEU A 66 -3.27 34.23 -11.41
CA LEU A 66 -2.50 33.10 -10.89
C LEU A 66 -3.37 31.84 -10.74
N TRP A 67 -4.59 31.99 -10.24
CA TRP A 67 -5.53 30.85 -10.10
C TRP A 67 -5.86 30.24 -11.46
N LYS A 68 -6.12 31.05 -12.47
CA LYS A 68 -6.39 30.58 -13.85
C LYS A 68 -5.17 29.82 -14.40
N GLU A 69 -3.96 30.35 -14.21
CA GLU A 69 -2.73 29.70 -14.65
C GLU A 69 -2.52 28.35 -13.96
N VAL A 70 -2.70 28.29 -12.64
CA VAL A 70 -2.60 27.06 -11.84
C VAL A 70 -3.63 26.03 -12.32
N ILE A 71 -4.90 26.41 -12.46
CA ILE A 71 -5.96 25.50 -12.92
C ILE A 71 -5.62 24.94 -14.31
N ILE A 72 -5.23 25.80 -15.26
CA ILE A 72 -4.89 25.37 -16.63
C ILE A 72 -3.69 24.41 -16.65
N LYS A 73 -2.69 24.62 -15.80
CA LYS A 73 -1.52 23.75 -15.73
C LYS A 73 -1.79 22.43 -15.02
N PHE A 74 -2.60 22.45 -13.98
CA PHE A 74 -2.79 21.29 -13.09
C PHE A 74 -4.06 20.46 -13.37
N TRP A 75 -5.02 20.99 -14.18
CA TRP A 75 -6.26 20.25 -14.45
C TRP A 75 -6.04 18.80 -15.00
N PRO A 76 -5.02 18.53 -15.87
CA PRO A 76 -4.84 17.15 -16.35
C PRO A 76 -4.42 16.20 -15.23
N LEU A 77 -3.59 16.70 -14.29
CA LEU A 77 -3.18 15.94 -13.12
C LEU A 77 -4.37 15.73 -12.16
N ALA A 78 -5.13 16.79 -11.88
CA ALA A 78 -6.33 16.71 -11.04
C ALA A 78 -7.35 15.72 -11.60
N PHE A 79 -7.59 15.75 -12.92
CA PHE A 79 -8.47 14.80 -13.59
C PHE A 79 -7.99 13.36 -13.46
N THR A 80 -6.69 13.11 -13.60
CA THR A 80 -6.10 11.79 -13.39
C THR A 80 -6.28 11.30 -11.94
N VAL A 81 -6.11 12.19 -10.95
CA VAL A 81 -6.33 11.87 -9.53
C VAL A 81 -7.80 11.55 -9.28
N ILE A 82 -8.75 12.31 -9.84
CA ILE A 82 -10.18 12.05 -9.71
C ILE A 82 -10.54 10.68 -10.30
N LEU A 83 -10.06 10.36 -11.51
CA LEU A 83 -10.29 9.06 -12.12
C LEU A 83 -9.70 7.91 -11.28
N ASN A 84 -8.53 8.14 -10.69
CA ASN A 84 -7.90 7.19 -9.78
C ASN A 84 -8.76 6.96 -8.53
N LEU A 85 -9.25 8.02 -7.90
CA LEU A 85 -10.14 7.92 -6.73
C LEU A 85 -11.45 7.20 -7.05
N ILE A 86 -12.01 7.37 -8.25
CA ILE A 86 -13.22 6.68 -8.67
C ILE A 86 -13.00 5.17 -8.67
N TYR A 87 -11.95 4.66 -9.31
CA TYR A 87 -11.77 3.21 -9.34
C TYR A 87 -11.25 2.62 -8.01
N LEU A 88 -10.60 3.43 -7.16
CA LEU A 88 -10.07 2.99 -5.86
C LEU A 88 -11.07 3.05 -4.71
N ARG A 89 -12.07 3.94 -4.78
CA ARG A 89 -12.95 4.23 -3.64
C ARG A 89 -14.44 4.15 -3.97
N ALA A 90 -14.81 3.97 -5.24
CA ALA A 90 -16.20 3.81 -5.63
C ALA A 90 -16.83 2.55 -5.07
N ASP A 91 -16.04 1.51 -4.81
CA ASP A 91 -16.46 0.27 -4.18
C ASP A 91 -17.18 0.51 -2.85
N THR A 92 -16.54 1.18 -1.92
CA THR A 92 -17.08 1.47 -0.59
C THR A 92 -18.27 2.43 -0.66
N LEU A 93 -18.20 3.44 -1.53
CA LEU A 93 -19.31 4.38 -1.73
C LEU A 93 -20.54 3.68 -2.30
N LEU A 94 -20.38 2.91 -3.37
CA LEU A 94 -21.50 2.20 -3.98
C LEU A 94 -22.04 1.09 -3.05
N LEU A 95 -21.15 0.42 -2.31
CA LEU A 95 -21.59 -0.54 -1.32
C LEU A 95 -22.49 0.13 -0.27
N SER A 96 -22.16 1.35 0.19
CA SER A 96 -22.98 2.09 1.16
C SER A 96 -24.34 2.56 0.62
N PHE A 97 -24.48 2.72 -0.71
CA PHE A 97 -25.76 3.04 -1.34
C PHE A 97 -26.67 1.83 -1.51
N PHE A 98 -26.09 0.65 -1.78
CA PHE A 98 -26.88 -0.54 -2.14
C PHE A 98 -27.05 -1.53 -0.99
N LYS A 99 -26.26 -1.41 0.07
CA LYS A 99 -26.17 -2.43 1.14
C LYS A 99 -26.21 -1.80 2.53
N SER A 100 -26.38 -2.65 3.55
CA SER A 100 -26.44 -2.20 4.95
C SER A 100 -25.07 -1.68 5.45
N ALA A 101 -25.11 -0.86 6.50
CA ALA A 101 -23.90 -0.39 7.18
C ALA A 101 -23.03 -1.55 7.71
N GLU A 102 -23.65 -2.66 8.10
CA GLU A 102 -22.98 -3.88 8.54
C GLU A 102 -22.14 -4.50 7.41
N GLU A 103 -22.72 -4.64 6.21
CA GLU A 103 -22.01 -5.17 5.02
C GLU A 103 -20.87 -4.25 4.60
N VAL A 104 -21.04 -2.92 4.70
CA VAL A 104 -19.97 -1.94 4.49
C VAL A 104 -18.85 -2.12 5.52
N GLY A 105 -19.20 -2.36 6.78
CA GLY A 105 -18.23 -2.66 7.84
C GLY A 105 -17.45 -3.93 7.57
N PHE A 106 -18.13 -5.01 7.17
CA PHE A 106 -17.47 -6.29 6.81
C PHE A 106 -16.50 -6.17 5.65
N TYR A 107 -16.76 -5.28 4.71
CA TYR A 107 -15.83 -4.98 3.60
C TYR A 107 -14.70 -4.04 4.02
N GLY A 108 -15.03 -3.02 4.82
CA GLY A 108 -14.09 -1.97 5.21
C GLY A 108 -12.96 -2.46 6.13
N ALA A 109 -13.23 -3.40 7.03
CA ALA A 109 -12.23 -3.91 7.96
C ALA A 109 -11.07 -4.64 7.26
N PRO A 110 -11.27 -5.64 6.36
CA PRO A 110 -10.19 -6.22 5.58
C PRO A 110 -9.52 -5.22 4.63
N TYR A 111 -10.28 -4.25 4.10
CA TYR A 111 -9.73 -3.22 3.21
C TYR A 111 -8.66 -2.37 3.92
N LYS A 112 -8.83 -2.09 5.23
CA LYS A 112 -7.81 -1.39 6.03
C LYS A 112 -6.49 -2.17 6.12
N ILE A 113 -6.55 -3.49 6.16
CA ILE A 113 -5.32 -4.33 6.12
C ILE A 113 -4.63 -4.18 4.77
N ILE A 114 -5.40 -4.19 3.67
CA ILE A 114 -4.87 -3.95 2.32
C ILE A 114 -4.24 -2.55 2.23
N ASP A 115 -4.91 -1.50 2.73
CA ASP A 115 -4.37 -0.11 2.75
C ASP A 115 -2.99 -0.04 3.43
N VAL A 116 -2.83 -0.71 4.58
CA VAL A 116 -1.55 -0.76 5.30
C VAL A 116 -0.48 -1.47 4.48
N LEU A 117 -0.81 -2.64 3.90
CA LEU A 117 0.13 -3.41 3.10
C LEU A 117 0.56 -2.68 1.82
N THR A 118 -0.35 -1.96 1.17
CA THR A 118 -0.07 -1.20 -0.05
C THR A 118 0.78 0.04 0.19
N SER A 119 0.86 0.54 1.43
CA SER A 119 1.76 1.64 1.77
C SER A 119 3.23 1.31 1.46
N LEU A 120 3.62 0.03 1.61
CA LEU A 120 5.00 -0.44 1.39
C LEU A 120 5.47 -0.25 -0.06
N PRO A 121 4.78 -0.76 -1.11
CA PRO A 121 5.18 -0.52 -2.49
C PRO A 121 5.14 0.96 -2.86
N PHE A 122 4.22 1.77 -2.32
CA PHE A 122 4.19 3.21 -2.59
C PHE A 122 5.42 3.93 -2.02
N MET A 123 5.80 3.65 -0.78
CA MET A 123 7.01 4.23 -0.17
C MET A 123 8.26 3.83 -0.96
N PHE A 124 8.38 2.55 -1.33
CA PHE A 124 9.51 2.06 -2.09
C PHE A 124 9.58 2.68 -3.49
N ALA A 125 8.44 2.81 -4.18
CA ALA A 125 8.37 3.42 -5.50
C ALA A 125 8.79 4.89 -5.49
N GLY A 126 8.45 5.64 -4.42
CA GLY A 126 8.92 7.00 -4.23
C GLY A 126 10.45 7.11 -4.13
N LEU A 127 11.11 6.13 -3.50
CA LEU A 127 12.58 6.06 -3.42
C LEU A 127 13.23 5.67 -4.76
N ILE A 128 12.57 4.84 -5.54
CA ILE A 128 13.11 4.33 -6.81
C ILE A 128 12.89 5.31 -7.97
N LEU A 129 11.85 6.13 -7.92
CA LEU A 129 11.51 7.06 -9.00
C LEU A 129 12.68 7.96 -9.45
N PRO A 130 13.41 8.66 -8.55
CA PRO A 130 14.54 9.48 -8.98
C PRO A 130 15.67 8.66 -9.63
N ILE A 131 15.90 7.43 -9.17
CA ILE A 131 16.93 6.54 -9.73
C ILE A 131 16.55 6.08 -11.13
N LEU A 132 15.28 5.71 -11.34
CA LEU A 132 14.76 5.35 -12.67
C LEU A 132 14.81 6.53 -13.63
N SER A 133 14.42 7.72 -13.16
CA SER A 133 14.43 8.95 -13.97
C SER A 133 15.86 9.33 -14.39
N ALA A 134 16.83 9.28 -13.48
CA ALA A 134 18.24 9.55 -13.79
C ALA A 134 18.78 8.55 -14.82
N ALA A 135 18.55 7.24 -14.62
CA ALA A 135 18.99 6.20 -15.55
C ALA A 135 18.36 6.35 -16.95
N TRP A 136 17.12 6.81 -17.02
CA TRP A 136 16.43 7.08 -18.27
C TRP A 136 17.02 8.29 -19.01
N LEU A 137 17.22 9.41 -18.31
CA LEU A 137 17.77 10.67 -18.87
C LEU A 137 19.20 10.49 -19.36
N GLU A 138 20.03 9.72 -18.66
CA GLU A 138 21.40 9.40 -19.06
C GLU A 138 21.48 8.41 -20.25
N LYS A 139 20.33 7.99 -20.78
CA LYS A 139 20.23 6.98 -21.86
C LYS A 139 20.93 5.65 -21.53
N LYS A 140 21.13 5.36 -20.25
CA LYS A 140 21.71 4.09 -19.76
C LYS A 140 20.64 3.01 -19.71
N SER A 141 20.23 2.52 -20.87
CA SER A 141 19.15 1.53 -21.02
C SER A 141 19.34 0.30 -20.13
N GLU A 142 20.55 -0.21 -20.02
CA GLU A 142 20.85 -1.39 -19.19
C GLU A 142 20.65 -1.10 -17.69
N ASN A 143 21.09 0.06 -17.22
CA ASN A 143 20.92 0.45 -15.82
C ASN A 143 19.44 0.62 -15.48
N PHE A 144 18.66 1.28 -16.34
CA PHE A 144 17.21 1.41 -16.18
C PHE A 144 16.54 0.04 -16.09
N GLN A 145 16.85 -0.88 -17.02
CA GLN A 145 16.30 -2.24 -17.02
C GLN A 145 16.66 -3.02 -15.76
N ASN A 146 17.92 -2.93 -15.31
CA ASN A 146 18.39 -3.62 -14.11
C ASN A 146 17.70 -3.09 -12.83
N VAL A 147 17.58 -1.77 -12.68
CA VAL A 147 16.90 -1.15 -11.55
C VAL A 147 15.42 -1.54 -11.53
N LEU A 148 14.75 -1.42 -12.68
CA LEU A 148 13.34 -1.78 -12.81
C LEU A 148 13.10 -3.26 -12.50
N GLN A 149 13.89 -4.19 -13.07
CA GLN A 149 13.76 -5.63 -12.82
C GLN A 149 13.98 -5.97 -11.34
N ARG A 150 15.02 -5.39 -10.71
CA ARG A 150 15.28 -5.63 -9.27
C ARG A 150 14.15 -5.13 -8.38
N SER A 151 13.56 -3.98 -8.73
CA SER A 151 12.42 -3.41 -8.01
C SER A 151 11.18 -4.28 -8.12
N LEU A 152 10.88 -4.76 -9.33
CA LEU A 152 9.77 -5.69 -9.58
C LEU A 152 9.98 -7.03 -8.86
N ASP A 153 11.20 -7.58 -8.94
CA ASP A 153 11.55 -8.81 -8.23
C ASP A 153 11.31 -8.68 -6.73
N LEU A 154 11.76 -7.57 -6.12
CA LEU A 154 11.60 -7.30 -4.69
C LEU A 154 10.11 -7.22 -4.30
N MET A 155 9.32 -6.49 -5.08
CA MET A 155 7.89 -6.36 -4.81
C MET A 155 7.16 -7.71 -4.87
N VAL A 156 7.47 -8.53 -5.85
CA VAL A 156 6.87 -9.87 -5.96
C VAL A 156 7.35 -10.81 -4.85
N ILE A 157 8.63 -10.75 -4.47
CA ILE A 157 9.20 -11.51 -3.35
C ILE A 157 8.48 -11.18 -2.04
N ILE A 158 8.05 -9.94 -1.83
CA ILE A 158 7.32 -9.53 -0.63
C ILE A 158 5.83 -9.89 -0.74
N ALA A 159 5.20 -9.67 -1.90
CA ALA A 159 3.76 -9.89 -2.08
C ALA A 159 3.36 -11.36 -1.96
N LEU A 160 4.13 -12.30 -2.56
CA LEU A 160 3.76 -13.70 -2.64
C LEU A 160 3.58 -14.39 -1.27
N PRO A 161 4.51 -14.27 -0.29
CA PRO A 161 4.31 -14.88 1.02
C PRO A 161 3.14 -14.25 1.77
N ILE A 162 2.86 -12.95 1.61
CA ILE A 162 1.72 -12.28 2.20
C ILE A 162 0.41 -12.87 1.63
N ILE A 163 0.31 -12.98 0.30
CA ILE A 163 -0.88 -13.51 -0.37
C ILE A 163 -1.14 -14.96 0.06
N ILE A 164 -0.12 -15.82 -0.02
CA ILE A 164 -0.25 -17.25 0.30
C ILE A 164 -0.45 -17.44 1.81
N GLY A 165 0.32 -16.75 2.64
CA GLY A 165 0.18 -16.83 4.09
C GLY A 165 -1.21 -16.41 4.57
N SER A 166 -1.75 -15.31 4.02
CA SER A 166 -3.09 -14.83 4.38
C SER A 166 -4.21 -15.83 4.09
N GLN A 167 -4.03 -16.78 3.16
CA GLN A 167 -5.05 -17.83 2.93
C GLN A 167 -5.25 -18.70 4.16
N PHE A 168 -4.22 -18.86 4.98
CA PHE A 168 -4.25 -19.71 6.17
C PHE A 168 -4.56 -18.93 7.45
N VAL A 169 -4.06 -17.67 7.57
CA VAL A 169 -4.11 -16.88 8.81
C VAL A 169 -5.16 -15.74 8.81
N ALA A 170 -5.97 -15.62 7.74
CA ALA A 170 -6.91 -14.49 7.58
C ALA A 170 -7.92 -14.38 8.75
N LYS A 171 -8.40 -15.52 9.29
CA LYS A 171 -9.39 -15.54 10.37
C LYS A 171 -8.81 -14.94 11.65
N GLU A 172 -7.64 -15.39 12.04
CA GLU A 172 -6.93 -14.93 13.23
C GLU A 172 -6.48 -13.46 13.06
N THR A 173 -6.04 -13.11 11.85
CA THR A 173 -5.69 -11.72 11.52
C THR A 173 -6.89 -10.79 11.69
N MET A 174 -8.08 -11.16 11.19
CA MET A 174 -9.29 -10.37 11.37
C MET A 174 -9.74 -10.32 12.83
N LEU A 175 -9.66 -11.44 13.55
CA LEU A 175 -9.98 -11.52 14.96
C LEU A 175 -9.11 -10.57 15.80
N LEU A 176 -7.80 -10.50 15.50
CA LEU A 176 -6.87 -9.62 16.22
C LEU A 176 -6.97 -8.15 15.78
N ALA A 177 -7.26 -7.88 14.50
CA ALA A 177 -7.28 -6.53 13.97
C ALA A 177 -8.62 -5.81 14.19
N ALA A 178 -9.74 -6.54 14.12
CA ALA A 178 -11.08 -5.98 14.12
C ALA A 178 -12.04 -6.60 15.16
N GLY A 179 -11.63 -7.67 15.85
CA GLY A 179 -12.44 -8.33 16.87
C GLY A 179 -13.28 -9.50 16.34
N SER A 180 -13.97 -10.19 17.26
CA SER A 180 -14.72 -11.42 16.99
C SER A 180 -15.87 -11.23 16.01
N GLU A 181 -16.54 -10.09 16.03
CA GLU A 181 -17.65 -9.76 15.14
C GLU A 181 -17.25 -9.72 13.67
N PHE A 182 -16.00 -9.35 13.38
CA PHE A 182 -15.44 -9.29 12.03
C PHE A 182 -14.76 -10.59 11.57
N SER A 183 -14.88 -11.67 12.30
CA SER A 183 -14.26 -12.96 11.91
C SER A 183 -14.78 -13.48 10.57
N ALA A 184 -16.03 -13.21 10.22
CA ALA A 184 -16.63 -13.53 8.92
C ALA A 184 -15.96 -12.77 7.76
N SER A 185 -15.44 -11.57 8.00
CA SER A 185 -14.71 -10.77 7.00
C SER A 185 -13.39 -11.39 6.55
N SER A 186 -12.94 -12.44 7.24
CA SER A 186 -11.74 -13.19 6.85
C SER A 186 -11.82 -13.77 5.42
N VAL A 187 -13.03 -14.13 4.96
CA VAL A 187 -13.23 -14.62 3.59
C VAL A 187 -12.99 -13.48 2.59
N ILE A 188 -13.43 -12.26 2.92
CA ILE A 188 -13.24 -11.08 2.08
C ILE A 188 -11.74 -10.72 2.05
N LEU A 189 -11.03 -10.81 3.17
CA LEU A 189 -9.59 -10.61 3.24
C LEU A 189 -8.85 -11.61 2.32
N LYS A 190 -9.23 -12.90 2.35
CA LYS A 190 -8.65 -13.92 1.48
C LYS A 190 -8.80 -13.60 -0.01
N ILE A 191 -9.91 -12.96 -0.38
CA ILE A 191 -10.15 -12.54 -1.78
C ILE A 191 -9.37 -11.27 -2.08
N LEU A 192 -9.56 -10.21 -1.29
CA LEU A 192 -8.92 -8.91 -1.53
C LEU A 192 -7.40 -8.97 -1.54
N ILE A 193 -6.79 -9.87 -0.77
CA ILE A 193 -5.33 -9.98 -0.71
C ILE A 193 -4.70 -10.33 -2.06
N PHE A 194 -5.45 -10.97 -2.99
CA PHE A 194 -4.97 -11.23 -4.34
C PHE A 194 -4.73 -9.94 -5.14
N SER A 195 -5.36 -8.81 -4.77
CA SER A 195 -5.06 -7.52 -5.41
C SER A 195 -3.60 -7.11 -5.26
N LEU A 196 -2.93 -7.55 -4.19
CA LEU A 196 -1.50 -7.25 -3.98
C LEU A 196 -0.60 -7.81 -5.08
N LEU A 197 -1.03 -8.91 -5.76
CA LEU A 197 -0.31 -9.44 -6.91
C LEU A 197 -0.22 -8.44 -8.06
N ALA A 198 -1.22 -7.57 -8.18
CA ALA A 198 -1.26 -6.49 -9.16
C ALA A 198 -0.70 -5.19 -8.59
N ILE A 199 -1.07 -4.80 -7.36
CA ILE A 199 -0.70 -3.52 -6.76
C ILE A 199 0.81 -3.40 -6.57
N PHE A 200 1.49 -4.44 -6.06
CA PHE A 200 2.92 -4.37 -5.76
C PHE A 200 3.77 -4.12 -7.01
N PRO A 201 3.72 -4.96 -8.06
CA PRO A 201 4.45 -4.68 -9.29
C PRO A 201 3.85 -3.51 -10.08
N GLY A 202 2.53 -3.31 -10.04
CA GLY A 202 1.83 -2.23 -10.72
C GLY A 202 2.27 -0.85 -10.26
N THR A 203 2.50 -0.66 -8.96
CA THR A 203 3.02 0.58 -8.40
C THR A 203 4.41 0.91 -8.95
N ILE A 204 5.28 -0.09 -9.11
CA ILE A 204 6.60 0.10 -9.73
C ILE A 204 6.48 0.46 -11.21
N PHE A 205 5.61 -0.23 -11.96
CA PHE A 205 5.36 0.11 -13.36
C PHE A 205 4.77 1.51 -13.52
N ALA A 206 3.84 1.93 -12.66
CA ALA A 206 3.26 3.28 -12.69
C ALA A 206 4.34 4.37 -12.47
N HIS A 207 5.25 4.18 -11.52
CA HIS A 207 6.37 5.09 -11.31
C HIS A 207 7.39 5.04 -12.46
N ALA A 208 7.61 3.86 -13.06
CA ALA A 208 8.44 3.75 -14.26
C ALA A 208 7.83 4.50 -15.46
N VAL A 209 6.50 4.51 -15.62
CA VAL A 209 5.80 5.34 -16.63
C VAL A 209 6.10 6.83 -16.43
N ILE A 210 6.13 7.29 -15.16
CA ILE A 210 6.49 8.68 -14.83
C ILE A 210 7.96 8.93 -15.18
N ALA A 211 8.85 8.01 -14.80
CA ALA A 211 10.29 8.13 -15.06
C ALA A 211 10.64 8.27 -16.55
N ILE A 212 9.86 7.61 -17.44
CA ILE A 212 10.03 7.68 -18.89
C ILE A 212 9.19 8.80 -19.57
N ASP A 213 8.56 9.67 -18.77
CA ASP A 213 7.69 10.78 -19.22
C ASP A 213 6.54 10.35 -20.14
N LYS A 214 5.87 9.23 -19.80
CA LYS A 214 4.73 8.69 -20.57
C LYS A 214 3.39 8.73 -19.80
N GLN A 215 3.30 9.46 -18.68
CA GLN A 215 2.08 9.54 -17.85
C GLN A 215 0.85 10.01 -18.64
N LYS A 216 1.01 10.91 -19.62
CA LYS A 216 -0.09 11.35 -20.49
C LYS A 216 -0.69 10.21 -21.32
N LYS A 217 0.12 9.20 -21.66
CA LYS A 217 -0.34 8.01 -22.41
C LYS A 217 -1.18 7.07 -21.54
N MET A 218 -1.14 7.23 -20.23
CA MET A 218 -1.95 6.45 -19.29
C MET A 218 -3.39 6.98 -19.15
N ILE A 219 -3.66 8.24 -19.52
CA ILE A 219 -4.97 8.86 -19.34
C ILE A 219 -6.11 8.01 -19.94
N PRO A 220 -6.07 7.55 -21.22
CA PRO A 220 -7.13 6.74 -21.77
C PRO A 220 -7.32 5.40 -21.04
N PHE A 221 -6.26 4.83 -20.49
CA PHE A 221 -6.33 3.60 -19.71
C PHE A 221 -6.96 3.83 -18.32
N TYR A 222 -6.68 4.97 -17.68
CA TYR A 222 -7.38 5.37 -16.44
C TYR A 222 -8.88 5.60 -16.71
N ILE A 223 -9.24 6.28 -17.81
CA ILE A 223 -10.64 6.48 -18.22
C ILE A 223 -11.33 5.13 -18.42
N PHE A 224 -10.71 4.25 -19.19
CA PHE A 224 -11.25 2.90 -19.45
C PHE A 224 -11.46 2.13 -18.14
N THR A 225 -10.42 2.07 -17.27
CA THR A 225 -10.49 1.34 -16.01
C THR A 225 -11.56 1.93 -15.09
N SER A 226 -11.64 3.26 -14.97
CA SER A 226 -12.64 3.92 -14.12
C SER A 226 -14.07 3.66 -14.60
N ILE A 227 -14.33 3.79 -15.90
CA ILE A 227 -15.68 3.55 -16.46
C ILE A 227 -16.05 2.08 -16.34
N SER A 228 -15.16 1.16 -16.74
CA SER A 228 -15.44 -0.28 -16.68
C SER A 228 -15.62 -0.78 -15.26
N SER A 229 -14.81 -0.29 -14.30
CA SER A 229 -14.96 -0.62 -12.90
C SER A 229 -16.27 -0.07 -12.32
N LEU A 230 -16.62 1.18 -12.64
CA LEU A 230 -17.87 1.78 -12.16
C LEU A 230 -19.09 0.98 -12.66
N LEU A 231 -19.12 0.63 -13.94
CA LEU A 231 -20.19 -0.21 -14.52
C LEU A 231 -20.24 -1.59 -13.87
N ALA A 232 -19.06 -2.20 -13.66
CA ALA A 232 -18.98 -3.50 -13.00
C ALA A 232 -19.45 -3.44 -11.54
N TYR A 233 -19.11 -2.38 -10.78
CA TYR A 233 -19.63 -2.16 -9.42
C TYR A 233 -21.15 -2.02 -9.40
N LEU A 234 -21.75 -1.23 -10.30
CA LEU A 234 -23.19 -1.03 -10.40
C LEU A 234 -23.94 -2.34 -10.70
N ILE A 235 -23.32 -3.29 -11.40
CA ILE A 235 -23.92 -4.58 -11.74
C ILE A 235 -23.67 -5.63 -10.64
N LEU A 236 -22.44 -5.71 -10.12
CA LEU A 236 -22.03 -6.79 -9.23
C LEU A 236 -22.33 -6.52 -7.76
N ILE A 237 -22.26 -5.28 -7.27
CA ILE A 237 -22.57 -4.97 -5.87
C ILE A 237 -24.02 -5.27 -5.52
N PRO A 238 -25.05 -4.88 -6.30
CA PRO A 238 -26.43 -5.25 -6.00
C PRO A 238 -26.66 -6.75 -5.90
N LYS A 239 -25.97 -7.56 -6.74
CA LYS A 239 -26.14 -9.02 -6.81
C LYS A 239 -25.31 -9.79 -5.80
N PHE A 240 -24.05 -9.37 -5.58
CA PHE A 240 -23.07 -10.15 -4.84
C PHE A 240 -22.51 -9.39 -3.63
N SER A 241 -23.05 -8.20 -3.30
CA SER A 241 -22.64 -7.36 -2.18
C SER A 241 -21.12 -7.12 -2.18
N TYR A 242 -20.48 -7.24 -1.03
CA TYR A 242 -19.03 -7.05 -0.83
C TYR A 242 -18.16 -8.04 -1.63
N PHE A 243 -18.66 -9.21 -2.01
CA PHE A 243 -17.94 -10.10 -2.94
C PHE A 243 -17.84 -9.50 -4.34
N GLY A 244 -18.93 -8.86 -4.80
CA GLY A 244 -18.93 -8.10 -6.05
C GLY A 244 -17.95 -6.95 -6.01
N ALA A 245 -17.92 -6.19 -4.92
CA ALA A 245 -16.96 -5.12 -4.69
C ALA A 245 -15.52 -5.63 -4.76
N ALA A 246 -15.19 -6.69 -4.01
CA ALA A 246 -13.86 -7.28 -3.97
C ALA A 246 -13.38 -7.79 -5.35
N ALA A 247 -14.27 -8.43 -6.11
CA ALA A 247 -13.95 -8.93 -7.44
C ALA A 247 -13.61 -7.79 -8.41
N VAL A 248 -14.39 -6.69 -8.38
CA VAL A 248 -14.12 -5.52 -9.24
C VAL A 248 -12.86 -4.78 -8.81
N THR A 249 -12.57 -4.69 -7.50
CA THR A 249 -11.32 -4.12 -7.01
C THR A 249 -10.11 -4.88 -7.57
N ILE A 250 -10.12 -6.23 -7.52
CA ILE A 250 -9.05 -7.04 -8.11
C ILE A 250 -8.96 -6.82 -9.62
N TYR A 251 -10.10 -6.77 -10.31
CA TYR A 251 -10.15 -6.49 -11.75
C TYR A 251 -9.51 -5.13 -12.08
N SER A 252 -9.88 -4.07 -11.37
CA SER A 252 -9.36 -2.72 -11.63
C SER A 252 -7.85 -2.64 -11.39
N GLU A 253 -7.36 -3.25 -10.32
CA GLU A 253 -5.92 -3.27 -9.99
C GLU A 253 -5.11 -4.07 -11.03
N ILE A 254 -5.60 -5.23 -11.47
CA ILE A 254 -4.97 -6.00 -12.54
C ILE A 254 -4.95 -5.20 -13.84
N THR A 255 -6.07 -4.55 -14.18
CA THR A 255 -6.22 -3.80 -15.42
C THR A 255 -5.26 -2.62 -15.48
N ILE A 256 -5.19 -1.79 -14.43
CA ILE A 256 -4.30 -0.62 -14.42
C ILE A 256 -2.82 -1.02 -14.34
N SER A 257 -2.51 -2.09 -13.59
CA SER A 257 -1.16 -2.66 -13.52
C SER A 257 -0.70 -3.19 -14.89
N ALA A 258 -1.56 -3.91 -15.60
CA ALA A 258 -1.28 -4.43 -16.92
C ALA A 258 -1.07 -3.31 -17.95
N PHE A 259 -1.89 -2.25 -17.92
CA PHE A 259 -1.70 -1.09 -18.79
C PHE A 259 -0.40 -0.33 -18.47
N SER A 260 -0.05 -0.18 -17.19
CA SER A 260 1.21 0.44 -16.79
C SER A 260 2.40 -0.39 -17.28
N ALA A 261 2.35 -1.72 -17.11
CA ALA A 261 3.36 -2.64 -17.64
C ALA A 261 3.45 -2.56 -19.17
N TYR A 262 2.31 -2.58 -19.88
CA TYR A 262 2.27 -2.44 -21.34
C TYR A 262 2.94 -1.14 -21.81
N CYS A 263 2.65 -0.02 -21.14
CA CYS A 263 3.24 1.27 -21.44
C CYS A 263 4.76 1.22 -21.29
N VAL A 264 5.27 0.69 -20.18
CA VAL A 264 6.73 0.57 -19.95
C VAL A 264 7.38 -0.35 -20.97
N LEU A 265 6.82 -1.54 -21.23
CA LEU A 265 7.34 -2.51 -22.20
C LEU A 265 7.44 -1.89 -23.60
N LYS A 266 6.39 -1.15 -24.01
CA LYS A 266 6.33 -0.52 -25.35
C LYS A 266 7.34 0.60 -25.55
N TYR A 267 7.58 1.43 -24.52
CA TYR A 267 8.37 2.66 -24.68
C TYR A 267 9.80 2.55 -24.14
N SER A 268 10.14 1.54 -23.33
CA SER A 268 11.48 1.37 -22.77
C SER A 268 12.23 0.14 -23.28
N ASN A 269 11.61 -0.67 -24.15
CA ASN A 269 12.17 -1.96 -24.61
C ASN A 269 12.57 -2.89 -23.42
N PHE A 270 11.90 -2.74 -22.28
CA PHE A 270 12.16 -3.53 -21.10
C PHE A 270 11.79 -5.00 -21.33
N LYS A 271 12.67 -5.91 -20.92
CA LYS A 271 12.43 -7.36 -20.98
C LYS A 271 12.22 -7.91 -19.58
N PHE A 272 10.99 -8.25 -19.27
CA PHE A 272 10.60 -8.77 -17.97
C PHE A 272 11.05 -10.20 -17.76
N SER A 273 11.72 -10.50 -16.64
CA SER A 273 12.19 -11.83 -16.28
C SER A 273 11.39 -12.40 -15.10
N LEU A 274 10.73 -13.53 -15.33
CA LEU A 274 9.91 -14.24 -14.32
C LEU A 274 10.72 -15.21 -13.43
N LYS A 275 12.05 -15.30 -13.59
CA LYS A 275 12.86 -16.35 -12.91
C LYS A 275 12.78 -16.25 -11.39
N LYS A 276 12.93 -15.06 -10.81
CA LYS A 276 12.88 -14.87 -9.35
C LYS A 276 11.45 -15.01 -8.81
N MET A 277 10.45 -14.58 -9.58
CA MET A 277 9.04 -14.75 -9.23
C MET A 277 8.65 -16.23 -9.07
N LYS A 278 9.05 -17.10 -9.99
CA LYS A 278 8.80 -18.56 -9.88
C LYS A 278 9.44 -19.16 -8.62
N ARG A 279 10.65 -18.71 -8.27
CA ARG A 279 11.36 -19.17 -7.06
C ARG A 279 10.68 -18.69 -5.78
N ALA A 280 10.26 -17.43 -5.74
CA ALA A 280 9.51 -16.86 -4.63
C ALA A 280 8.15 -17.57 -4.45
N LEU A 281 7.47 -17.91 -5.55
CA LEU A 281 6.22 -18.65 -5.52
C LEU A 281 6.42 -20.04 -4.88
N LEU A 282 7.45 -20.79 -5.31
CA LEU A 282 7.76 -22.09 -4.73
C LEU A 282 8.09 -22.00 -3.24
N ALA A 283 8.92 -21.03 -2.84
CA ALA A 283 9.23 -20.80 -1.42
C ALA A 283 7.96 -20.46 -0.61
N SER A 284 7.08 -19.61 -1.17
CA SER A 284 5.81 -19.26 -0.52
C SER A 284 4.85 -20.43 -0.40
N LEU A 285 4.81 -21.34 -1.39
CA LEU A 285 3.99 -22.55 -1.31
C LEU A 285 4.49 -23.50 -0.21
N ILE A 286 5.82 -23.66 -0.06
CA ILE A 286 6.40 -24.46 1.04
C ILE A 286 6.04 -23.85 2.40
N MET A 287 6.15 -22.53 2.53
CA MET A 287 5.69 -21.79 3.73
C MET A 287 4.18 -22.04 3.97
N GLY A 288 3.36 -22.00 2.92
CA GLY A 288 1.92 -22.26 3.01
C GLY A 288 1.62 -23.68 3.49
N LEU A 289 2.36 -24.69 3.02
CA LEU A 289 2.26 -26.07 3.50
C LEU A 289 2.60 -26.17 5.00
N PHE A 290 3.65 -25.48 5.45
CA PHE A 290 3.97 -25.42 6.88
C PHE A 290 2.80 -24.82 7.68
N LEU A 291 2.23 -23.70 7.24
CA LEU A 291 1.08 -23.06 7.90
C LEU A 291 -0.14 -24.00 7.94
N TYR A 292 -0.37 -24.74 6.88
CA TYR A 292 -1.46 -25.71 6.82
C TYR A 292 -1.30 -26.83 7.85
N PHE A 293 -0.13 -27.48 7.93
CA PHE A 293 0.11 -28.58 8.84
C PHE A 293 0.27 -28.14 10.31
N SER A 294 0.75 -26.93 10.56
CA SER A 294 0.89 -26.38 11.91
C SER A 294 -0.40 -25.75 12.46
N ARG A 295 -1.51 -25.78 11.72
CA ARG A 295 -2.74 -25.07 12.06
C ARG A 295 -3.29 -25.41 13.45
N THR A 296 -3.25 -26.65 13.86
CA THR A 296 -3.71 -27.10 15.18
C THR A 296 -2.94 -26.48 16.34
N PHE A 297 -1.70 -26.05 16.10
CA PHE A 297 -0.83 -25.45 17.13
C PHE A 297 -1.15 -23.99 17.39
N TRP A 298 -1.49 -23.20 16.34
CA TRP A 298 -1.58 -21.73 16.43
C TRP A 298 -3.00 -21.19 16.23
N GLN A 299 -3.99 -22.04 15.91
CA GLN A 299 -5.35 -21.59 15.71
C GLN A 299 -5.91 -20.97 16.99
N ILE A 300 -6.44 -19.73 16.85
CA ILE A 300 -7.10 -19.02 17.93
C ILE A 300 -8.61 -19.29 17.84
N ASN A 301 -9.21 -19.80 18.91
CA ASN A 301 -10.65 -19.97 18.98
C ASN A 301 -11.34 -18.64 19.34
N ILE A 302 -12.53 -18.42 18.77
CA ILE A 302 -13.36 -17.26 19.09
C ILE A 302 -13.76 -17.38 20.56
N GLY A 303 -13.37 -16.40 21.40
CA GLY A 303 -13.60 -16.41 22.85
C GLY A 303 -12.36 -16.73 23.71
N GLU A 304 -11.28 -17.27 23.12
CA GLU A 304 -10.03 -17.57 23.83
C GLU A 304 -8.88 -16.62 23.40
N LEU A 305 -9.12 -15.30 23.47
CA LEU A 305 -8.08 -14.29 23.26
C LEU A 305 -7.13 -14.27 24.49
N SER A 306 -6.36 -15.34 24.67
CA SER A 306 -5.32 -15.38 25.69
C SER A 306 -4.01 -14.83 25.14
N VAL A 307 -3.20 -14.22 25.99
CA VAL A 307 -1.84 -13.75 25.63
C VAL A 307 -1.01 -14.90 25.04
N ILE A 308 -1.20 -16.12 25.56
CA ILE A 308 -0.50 -17.32 25.07
C ILE A 308 -0.92 -17.65 23.64
N ALA A 309 -2.20 -17.53 23.28
CA ALA A 309 -2.68 -17.78 21.91
C ALA A 309 -2.10 -16.75 20.93
N ILE A 310 -2.05 -15.47 21.31
CA ILE A 310 -1.44 -14.39 20.52
C ILE A 310 0.06 -14.66 20.31
N LEU A 311 0.78 -15.05 21.37
CA LEU A 311 2.21 -15.37 21.29
C LEU A 311 2.47 -16.58 20.38
N LYS A 312 1.67 -17.66 20.47
CA LYS A 312 1.77 -18.81 19.58
C LYS A 312 1.54 -18.42 18.13
N PHE A 313 0.53 -17.59 17.86
CA PHE A 313 0.24 -17.09 16.53
C PHE A 313 1.41 -16.23 15.98
N ALA A 314 1.90 -15.29 16.77
CA ALA A 314 3.05 -14.45 16.38
C ALA A 314 4.32 -15.30 16.12
N LEU A 315 4.60 -16.28 16.99
CA LEU A 315 5.73 -17.20 16.81
C LEU A 315 5.58 -18.01 15.50
N THR A 316 4.37 -18.46 15.19
CA THR A 316 4.13 -19.22 13.95
C THR A 316 4.36 -18.34 12.72
N ILE A 317 3.93 -17.07 12.72
CA ILE A 317 4.20 -16.15 11.63
C ILE A 317 5.71 -15.92 11.47
N ILE A 318 6.45 -15.75 12.56
CA ILE A 318 7.91 -15.59 12.52
C ILE A 318 8.60 -16.83 11.96
N VAL A 319 8.20 -18.01 12.40
CA VAL A 319 8.74 -19.30 11.89
C VAL A 319 8.39 -19.47 10.41
N ALA A 320 7.15 -19.17 10.00
CA ALA A 320 6.74 -19.24 8.61
C ALA A 320 7.55 -18.27 7.72
N ALA A 321 7.77 -17.06 8.18
CA ALA A 321 8.62 -16.08 7.48
C ALA A 321 10.09 -16.58 7.41
N GLY A 322 10.61 -17.19 8.47
CA GLY A 322 11.92 -17.84 8.48
C GLY A 322 12.04 -18.97 7.46
N ILE A 323 11.04 -19.86 7.39
CA ILE A 323 10.96 -20.93 6.39
C ILE A 323 10.97 -20.36 4.98
N TYR A 324 10.12 -19.34 4.74
CA TYR A 324 10.10 -18.64 3.45
C TYR A 324 11.48 -18.11 3.04
N LEU A 325 12.15 -17.40 3.93
CA LEU A 325 13.48 -16.82 3.66
C LEU A 325 14.54 -17.89 3.42
N VAL A 326 14.54 -18.98 4.19
CA VAL A 326 15.47 -20.10 4.01
C VAL A 326 15.28 -20.73 2.64
N PHE A 327 14.04 -21.07 2.26
CA PHE A 327 13.77 -21.67 0.95
C PHE A 327 14.02 -20.68 -0.21
N LEU A 328 13.74 -19.40 -0.03
CA LEU A 328 14.06 -18.37 -1.01
C LEU A 328 15.58 -18.30 -1.28
N LEU A 329 16.42 -18.44 -0.25
CA LEU A 329 17.88 -18.49 -0.37
C LEU A 329 18.35 -19.79 -1.02
N ILE A 330 17.82 -20.96 -0.62
CA ILE A 330 18.14 -22.27 -1.22
C ILE A 330 17.83 -22.26 -2.71
N LEU A 331 16.67 -21.73 -3.09
CA LEU A 331 16.24 -21.63 -4.48
C LEU A 331 16.94 -20.51 -5.26
N LYS A 332 17.89 -19.79 -4.63
CA LYS A 332 18.61 -18.66 -5.22
C LYS A 332 17.67 -17.54 -5.74
N GLY A 333 16.54 -17.34 -5.06
CA GLY A 333 15.61 -16.26 -5.33
C GLY A 333 16.20 -14.88 -5.01
N VAL A 334 17.03 -14.81 -3.97
CA VAL A 334 17.87 -13.66 -3.59
C VAL A 334 19.31 -14.14 -3.50
N LYS A 335 20.27 -13.38 -4.01
CA LYS A 335 21.70 -13.67 -3.83
C LYS A 335 22.13 -13.18 -2.45
N LYS A 336 23.00 -13.95 -1.78
CA LYS A 336 23.58 -13.54 -0.47
C LYS A 336 24.24 -12.16 -0.53
N ASP A 337 24.85 -11.84 -1.67
CA ASP A 337 25.50 -10.55 -1.89
C ASP A 337 24.52 -9.38 -1.93
N ASP A 338 23.29 -9.59 -2.44
CA ASP A 338 22.24 -8.56 -2.44
C ASP A 338 21.81 -8.21 -0.98
N LEU A 339 21.76 -9.21 -0.09
CA LEU A 339 21.47 -9.01 1.35
C LEU A 339 22.62 -8.34 2.09
N LEU A 340 23.87 -8.74 1.80
CA LEU A 340 25.06 -8.16 2.42
C LEU A 340 25.28 -6.70 2.00
N MET A 341 24.94 -6.32 0.78
CA MET A 341 24.99 -4.93 0.32
C MET A 341 24.01 -4.02 1.09
N ILE A 342 22.80 -4.51 1.40
CA ILE A 342 21.82 -3.76 2.18
C ILE A 342 22.35 -3.50 3.61
N ILE A 343 22.93 -4.52 4.23
CA ILE A 343 23.49 -4.43 5.60
C ILE A 343 24.75 -3.55 5.63
N LYS A 344 25.62 -3.64 4.62
CA LYS A 344 26.86 -2.88 4.54
C LYS A 344 26.62 -1.39 4.27
N LYS A 345 25.66 -1.05 3.41
CA LYS A 345 25.27 0.34 3.11
C LYS A 345 24.64 1.06 4.31
N GLN A 346 23.98 0.32 5.20
CA GLN A 346 23.43 0.84 6.44
C GLN A 346 24.53 1.14 7.48
N LYS A 347 25.67 0.42 7.42
CA LYS A 347 26.84 0.65 8.27
C LYS A 347 27.69 1.84 7.80
N ASP A 348 27.82 2.02 6.48
CA ASP A 348 28.61 3.09 5.88
C ASP A 348 27.83 4.42 5.77
N GLY A 349 26.50 4.39 5.74
CA GLY A 349 25.62 5.59 5.70
C GLY A 349 25.42 6.28 7.05
N GLY A 350 25.79 5.64 8.15
CA GLY A 350 25.71 6.22 9.51
C GLY A 350 26.88 7.13 9.90
N GLY A 351 27.89 7.29 9.04
CA GLY A 351 29.15 7.97 9.36
C GLY A 351 29.47 9.27 8.60
N GLN A 352 28.63 9.73 7.69
CA GLN A 352 28.83 11.03 7.05
C GLN A 352 28.03 12.13 7.78
N SER A 353 28.63 12.61 8.90
CA SER A 353 28.37 13.93 9.44
C SER A 353 28.62 14.97 8.32
N PHE A 354 27.67 15.82 8.06
CA PHE A 354 27.85 17.05 7.28
C PHE A 354 28.94 17.89 7.92
N GLY A 355 30.18 17.70 7.45
CA GLY A 355 31.30 18.57 7.72
C GLY A 355 31.04 19.90 7.03
N SER A 356 30.95 20.93 7.85
CA SER A 356 31.01 22.34 7.50
C SER A 356 32.10 22.63 6.49
N SER A 357 31.77 23.09 5.31
CA SER A 357 32.65 23.92 4.48
C SER A 357 32.09 25.34 4.42
N THR A 358 32.44 26.13 5.42
CA THR A 358 32.62 27.57 5.29
C THR A 358 33.84 27.81 4.40
N GLY A 359 33.69 28.60 3.35
CA GLY A 359 34.83 29.09 2.61
C GLY A 359 34.50 29.60 1.21
N ILE A 360 34.33 30.92 1.14
CA ILE A 360 34.36 31.87 0.03
C ILE A 360 33.03 32.02 -0.74
#